data_de787f9f4d6a1d8ac3a1391c2aa20e24
#
_entry.id   de787f9f4d6a1d8ac3a1391c2aa20e24
#
_cell.length_a   1.000
_cell.length_b   1.000
_cell.length_c   1.000
_cell.angle_alpha   90.00
_cell.angle_beta   90.00
_cell.angle_gamma   90.00
#
_symmetry.space_group_name_H-M   'P 1'
#
loop_
_entity.id
_entity.type
_entity.pdbx_description
1 polymer ?
#
loop_
_entity_poly.entity_id
_entity_poly.type
_entity_poly.pdbx_seq_one_letter_code
_entity_poly.pdbx_strand_id
1 'polypeptide(L)'
;LLVAFAERSGIPVFNQLTSFGAMPADHPLNGFAAGNLAVLQAISGKGPDAVLLLGARTGMLLGGRSGAVLPLDANVVQVDVDSSEIGRFRPFEVGITADSGEALRSLLDADEGRWPDRRAWAEAAVLVHRRERPFANEPTMVGGRLHPYHALREVLRALEPGATLVVDGGEMGAWVDESAHEARPKRIVGFGGYLGFLGIGLGLAIGAQVASPRERVVLLVGDGAFGLHPQELDTMARHGLPIVVVVVNNVCWGMSIHGQQAVYGAEGEIASRLADSDYDQVARGLGAGGERVSRLEEVRPAVRRALDSGKPSLINLAVSGEAVHPITPTMVGYTDDPDTIVIPYYDNVPRR
;
A
#
# COMPACT_ATOMS: atom_id res chain seq x y z
N LEU A 1 -10.92 -21.17 -1.01
CA LEU A 1 -11.53 -21.09 -2.34
C LEU A 1 -10.63 -20.34 -3.33
N LEU A 2 -10.22 -19.07 -3.02
CA LEU A 2 -9.40 -18.27 -3.93
C LEU A 2 -8.08 -18.96 -4.32
N VAL A 3 -7.35 -19.50 -3.35
CA VAL A 3 -6.11 -20.26 -3.58
C VAL A 3 -6.38 -21.45 -4.51
N ALA A 4 -7.39 -22.27 -4.20
CA ALA A 4 -7.75 -23.43 -5.00
C ALA A 4 -8.13 -23.05 -6.44
N PHE A 5 -8.85 -21.95 -6.63
CA PHE A 5 -9.20 -21.46 -7.96
C PHE A 5 -7.96 -20.98 -8.73
N ALA A 6 -7.08 -20.21 -8.07
CA ALA A 6 -5.85 -19.72 -8.66
C ALA A 6 -4.92 -20.87 -9.11
N GLU A 7 -4.72 -21.87 -8.24
CA GLU A 7 -3.90 -23.06 -8.55
C GLU A 7 -4.46 -23.86 -9.71
N ARG A 8 -5.78 -24.08 -9.74
CA ARG A 8 -6.45 -24.86 -10.76
C ARG A 8 -6.48 -24.16 -12.12
N SER A 9 -6.69 -22.84 -12.13
CA SER A 9 -6.75 -22.04 -13.35
C SER A 9 -5.40 -21.52 -13.83
N GLY A 10 -4.38 -21.50 -12.97
CA GLY A 10 -3.10 -20.85 -13.23
C GLY A 10 -3.19 -19.31 -13.30
N ILE A 11 -4.27 -18.71 -12.78
CA ILE A 11 -4.49 -17.25 -12.81
C ILE A 11 -3.79 -16.62 -11.60
N PRO A 12 -2.87 -15.67 -11.80
CA PRO A 12 -2.27 -14.93 -10.70
C PRO A 12 -3.27 -13.97 -10.06
N VAL A 13 -3.14 -13.77 -8.75
CA VAL A 13 -4.02 -12.93 -7.96
C VAL A 13 -3.29 -11.64 -7.57
N PHE A 14 -3.92 -10.51 -7.85
CA PHE A 14 -3.46 -9.18 -7.45
C PHE A 14 -4.45 -8.58 -6.47
N ASN A 15 -3.94 -7.99 -5.39
CA ASN A 15 -4.76 -7.45 -4.34
C ASN A 15 -4.98 -5.94 -4.57
N GLN A 16 -6.21 -5.49 -4.35
CA GLN A 16 -6.49 -4.10 -4.12
C GLN A 16 -6.20 -3.76 -2.64
N LEU A 17 -5.94 -2.50 -2.30
CA LEU A 17 -5.40 -2.05 -1.01
C LEU A 17 -6.02 -2.68 0.24
N THR A 18 -7.31 -2.99 0.22
CA THR A 18 -8.03 -3.54 1.37
C THR A 18 -8.10 -5.08 1.39
N SER A 19 -7.56 -5.74 0.39
CA SER A 19 -7.63 -7.21 0.23
C SER A 19 -6.29 -7.93 0.44
N PHE A 20 -5.27 -7.24 0.92
CA PHE A 20 -3.98 -7.87 1.24
C PHE A 20 -4.15 -8.96 2.30
N GLY A 21 -3.63 -10.14 2.00
CA GLY A 21 -3.79 -11.35 2.81
C GLY A 21 -4.87 -12.31 2.30
N ALA A 22 -5.58 -11.97 1.21
CA ALA A 22 -6.46 -12.89 0.51
C ALA A 22 -5.70 -14.08 -0.11
N MET A 23 -4.43 -13.85 -0.53
CA MET A 23 -3.48 -14.89 -0.92
C MET A 23 -2.34 -14.95 0.10
N PRO A 24 -1.81 -16.16 0.43
CA PRO A 24 -0.59 -16.27 1.24
C PRO A 24 0.57 -15.48 0.61
N ALA A 25 1.38 -14.82 1.43
CA ALA A 25 2.42 -13.89 0.95
C ALA A 25 3.50 -14.57 0.11
N ASP A 26 3.75 -15.86 0.34
CA ASP A 26 4.75 -16.68 -0.36
C ASP A 26 4.16 -17.53 -1.49
N HIS A 27 2.85 -17.43 -1.74
CA HIS A 27 2.21 -18.22 -2.79
C HIS A 27 2.73 -17.84 -4.19
N PRO A 28 3.07 -18.82 -5.05
CA PRO A 28 3.69 -18.57 -6.36
C PRO A 28 2.79 -17.77 -7.33
N LEU A 29 1.48 -17.73 -7.11
CA LEU A 29 0.53 -16.94 -7.90
C LEU A 29 0.11 -15.63 -7.21
N ASN A 30 0.78 -15.22 -6.13
CA ASN A 30 0.51 -13.94 -5.49
C ASN A 30 1.28 -12.82 -6.19
N GLY A 31 0.59 -11.99 -6.97
CA GLY A 31 1.12 -10.81 -7.66
C GLY A 31 1.20 -9.55 -6.77
N PHE A 32 0.82 -9.67 -5.48
CA PHE A 32 0.82 -8.60 -4.49
C PHE A 32 -0.16 -7.47 -4.84
N ALA A 33 0.31 -6.21 -4.96
CA ALA A 33 -0.56 -5.07 -5.27
C ALA A 33 -1.00 -5.04 -6.74
N ALA A 34 -2.23 -4.65 -7.01
CA ALA A 34 -2.75 -4.50 -8.38
C ALA A 34 -1.96 -3.47 -9.21
N GLY A 35 -1.38 -2.45 -8.56
CA GLY A 35 -0.48 -1.49 -9.21
C GLY A 35 0.73 -2.13 -9.92
N ASN A 36 1.15 -3.33 -9.54
CA ASN A 36 2.20 -4.08 -10.23
C ASN A 36 1.84 -4.41 -11.68
N LEU A 37 0.55 -4.47 -12.03
CA LEU A 37 0.12 -4.65 -13.42
C LEU A 37 0.46 -3.43 -14.28
N ALA A 38 0.38 -2.21 -13.74
CA ALA A 38 0.82 -1.01 -14.45
C ALA A 38 2.33 -1.04 -14.72
N VAL A 39 3.11 -1.48 -13.73
CA VAL A 39 4.55 -1.67 -13.90
C VAL A 39 4.86 -2.73 -14.95
N LEU A 40 4.14 -3.87 -14.93
CA LEU A 40 4.29 -4.93 -15.94
C LEU A 40 4.02 -4.38 -17.34
N GLN A 41 2.93 -3.63 -17.52
CA GLN A 41 2.60 -3.02 -18.82
C GLN A 41 3.69 -2.06 -19.29
N ALA A 42 4.19 -1.19 -18.39
CA ALA A 42 5.24 -0.23 -18.72
C ALA A 42 6.55 -0.89 -19.18
N ILE A 43 6.94 -2.03 -18.58
CA ILE A 43 8.21 -2.70 -18.89
C ILE A 43 8.12 -3.72 -20.03
N SER A 44 6.94 -4.32 -20.25
CA SER A 44 6.78 -5.43 -21.22
C SER A 44 5.82 -5.11 -22.36
N GLY A 45 5.04 -4.04 -22.27
CA GLY A 45 3.94 -3.74 -23.19
C GLY A 45 2.78 -4.74 -23.14
N LYS A 46 2.74 -5.62 -22.12
CA LYS A 46 1.76 -6.70 -22.02
C LYS A 46 1.01 -6.66 -20.68
N GLY A 47 -0.23 -6.21 -20.73
CA GLY A 47 -1.17 -6.33 -19.62
C GLY A 47 -1.97 -7.64 -19.64
N PRO A 48 -2.92 -7.83 -18.71
CA PRO A 48 -3.89 -8.91 -18.78
C PRO A 48 -4.87 -8.68 -19.94
N ASP A 49 -5.19 -9.73 -20.68
CA ASP A 49 -6.22 -9.76 -21.74
C ASP A 49 -7.63 -10.05 -21.19
N ALA A 50 -7.69 -10.68 -20.01
CA ALA A 50 -8.91 -10.95 -19.27
C ALA A 50 -8.69 -10.77 -17.76
N VAL A 51 -9.72 -10.24 -17.08
CA VAL A 51 -9.67 -9.94 -15.65
C VAL A 51 -10.93 -10.44 -14.97
N LEU A 52 -10.78 -11.20 -13.90
CA LEU A 52 -11.84 -11.53 -12.96
C LEU A 52 -11.74 -10.61 -11.75
N LEU A 53 -12.68 -9.70 -11.58
CA LEU A 53 -12.81 -8.84 -10.41
C LEU A 53 -13.69 -9.51 -9.37
N LEU A 54 -13.17 -9.71 -8.17
CA LEU A 54 -13.87 -10.32 -7.03
C LEU A 54 -14.06 -9.28 -5.93
N GLY A 55 -15.24 -8.67 -5.85
CA GLY A 55 -15.56 -7.61 -4.89
C GLY A 55 -14.68 -6.37 -5.04
N ALA A 56 -14.17 -6.11 -6.24
CA ALA A 56 -13.26 -5.02 -6.52
C ALA A 56 -13.91 -3.97 -7.43
N ARG A 57 -13.81 -2.71 -7.02
CA ARG A 57 -14.34 -1.57 -7.77
C ARG A 57 -13.37 -1.13 -8.84
N THR A 58 -13.88 -0.86 -10.04
CA THR A 58 -13.11 -0.33 -11.18
C THR A 58 -12.88 1.19 -11.06
N GLY A 59 -12.43 1.67 -9.91
CA GLY A 59 -12.18 3.10 -9.67
C GLY A 59 -10.70 3.46 -9.77
N MET A 60 -10.35 4.60 -9.16
CA MET A 60 -9.00 5.18 -9.12
C MET A 60 -7.92 4.16 -8.76
N LEU A 61 -8.16 3.30 -7.78
CA LEU A 61 -7.17 2.32 -7.30
C LEU A 61 -6.86 1.18 -8.30
N LEU A 62 -7.65 1.06 -9.37
CA LEU A 62 -7.39 0.17 -10.50
C LEU A 62 -7.10 0.95 -11.79
N GLY A 63 -6.64 2.20 -11.66
CA GLY A 63 -6.25 3.05 -12.78
C GLY A 63 -7.43 3.73 -13.46
N GLY A 64 -8.63 3.66 -12.89
CA GLY A 64 -9.82 4.34 -13.41
C GLY A 64 -10.08 4.01 -14.88
N ARG A 65 -9.98 5.04 -15.74
CA ARG A 65 -10.16 4.94 -17.20
C ARG A 65 -8.88 4.97 -18.00
N SER A 66 -7.71 5.08 -17.35
CA SER A 66 -6.41 5.22 -18.05
C SER A 66 -5.97 3.95 -18.78
N GLY A 67 -6.46 2.80 -18.38
CA GLY A 67 -5.94 1.52 -18.86
C GLY A 67 -4.58 1.15 -18.28
N ALA A 68 -4.00 1.97 -17.40
CA ALA A 68 -2.66 1.74 -16.88
C ALA A 68 -2.54 0.47 -16.01
N VAL A 69 -3.56 0.15 -15.23
CA VAL A 69 -3.59 -1.07 -14.40
C VAL A 69 -4.34 -2.18 -15.11
N LEU A 70 -5.53 -1.87 -15.63
CA LEU A 70 -6.37 -2.79 -16.39
C LEU A 70 -6.50 -2.28 -17.82
N PRO A 71 -5.88 -2.91 -18.82
CA PRO A 71 -5.96 -2.48 -20.22
C PRO A 71 -7.40 -2.23 -20.67
N LEU A 72 -7.61 -1.19 -21.48
CA LEU A 72 -8.98 -0.80 -21.90
C LEU A 72 -9.67 -1.87 -22.75
N ASP A 73 -8.89 -2.67 -23.45
CA ASP A 73 -9.32 -3.79 -24.30
C ASP A 73 -9.40 -5.14 -23.54
N ALA A 74 -9.06 -5.16 -22.26
CA ALA A 74 -9.18 -6.40 -21.47
C ALA A 74 -10.64 -6.76 -21.21
N ASN A 75 -10.99 -8.03 -21.42
CA ASN A 75 -12.29 -8.60 -21.06
C ASN A 75 -12.48 -8.64 -19.56
N VAL A 76 -13.56 -8.08 -19.04
CA VAL A 76 -13.81 -8.03 -17.60
C VAL A 76 -15.00 -8.87 -17.21
N VAL A 77 -14.78 -9.81 -16.31
CA VAL A 77 -15.80 -10.49 -15.53
C VAL A 77 -15.82 -9.86 -14.15
N GLN A 78 -16.95 -9.25 -13.77
CA GLN A 78 -17.05 -8.57 -12.47
C GLN A 78 -18.07 -9.25 -11.56
N VAL A 79 -17.61 -9.61 -10.37
CA VAL A 79 -18.43 -10.18 -9.29
C VAL A 79 -18.48 -9.17 -8.16
N ASP A 80 -19.68 -8.76 -7.77
CA ASP A 80 -19.89 -7.88 -6.63
C ASP A 80 -21.22 -8.22 -5.94
N VAL A 81 -21.30 -8.03 -4.64
CA VAL A 81 -22.57 -8.19 -3.89
C VAL A 81 -23.52 -7.03 -4.18
N ASP A 82 -22.98 -5.87 -4.55
CA ASP A 82 -23.73 -4.70 -4.97
C ASP A 82 -23.77 -4.59 -6.49
N SER A 83 -24.94 -4.86 -7.10
CA SER A 83 -25.12 -4.78 -8.55
C SER A 83 -24.84 -3.39 -9.12
N SER A 84 -24.92 -2.33 -8.33
CA SER A 84 -24.65 -0.95 -8.76
C SER A 84 -23.16 -0.66 -8.97
N GLU A 85 -22.26 -1.49 -8.45
CA GLU A 85 -20.82 -1.38 -8.68
C GLU A 85 -20.37 -2.07 -9.99
N ILE A 86 -21.22 -2.96 -10.54
CA ILE A 86 -20.90 -3.68 -11.78
C ILE A 86 -20.99 -2.70 -12.97
N GLY A 87 -19.89 -2.58 -13.72
CA GLY A 87 -19.82 -1.72 -14.89
C GLY A 87 -19.76 -0.21 -14.63
N ARG A 88 -19.55 0.21 -13.37
CA ARG A 88 -19.64 1.62 -12.98
C ARG A 88 -18.65 2.54 -13.68
N PHE A 89 -17.44 2.10 -13.96
CA PHE A 89 -16.37 2.93 -14.55
C PHE A 89 -15.88 2.43 -15.90
N ARG A 90 -16.18 1.19 -16.27
CA ARG A 90 -15.78 0.61 -17.55
C ARG A 90 -16.74 -0.48 -17.99
N PRO A 91 -16.81 -0.80 -19.32
CA PRO A 91 -17.56 -1.94 -19.83
C PRO A 91 -17.08 -3.27 -19.21
N PHE A 92 -17.95 -4.24 -19.18
CA PHE A 92 -17.69 -5.62 -18.72
C PHE A 92 -18.35 -6.61 -19.68
N GLU A 93 -17.78 -7.81 -19.77
CA GLU A 93 -18.35 -8.91 -20.55
C GLU A 93 -19.43 -9.66 -19.75
N VAL A 94 -19.14 -9.93 -18.47
CA VAL A 94 -20.05 -10.65 -17.59
C VAL A 94 -20.10 -9.98 -16.22
N GLY A 95 -21.31 -9.64 -15.77
CA GLY A 95 -21.59 -9.13 -14.43
C GLY A 95 -22.31 -10.18 -13.59
N ILE A 96 -21.81 -10.46 -12.41
CA ILE A 96 -22.37 -11.46 -11.48
C ILE A 96 -22.66 -10.79 -10.14
N THR A 97 -23.92 -10.68 -9.77
CA THR A 97 -24.31 -10.20 -8.44
C THR A 97 -24.30 -11.37 -7.47
N ALA A 98 -23.22 -11.52 -6.71
CA ALA A 98 -23.03 -12.60 -5.75
C ALA A 98 -21.92 -12.28 -4.74
N ASP A 99 -21.89 -13.03 -3.63
CA ASP A 99 -20.71 -13.12 -2.78
C ASP A 99 -19.55 -13.75 -3.54
N SER A 100 -18.33 -13.19 -3.36
CA SER A 100 -17.14 -13.67 -4.06
C SER A 100 -16.81 -15.14 -3.75
N GLY A 101 -17.09 -15.61 -2.55
CA GLY A 101 -16.89 -17.00 -2.16
C GLY A 101 -17.88 -17.94 -2.85
N GLU A 102 -19.15 -17.52 -2.99
CA GLU A 102 -20.17 -18.30 -3.72
C GLU A 102 -19.84 -18.36 -5.23
N ALA A 103 -19.44 -17.23 -5.81
CA ALA A 103 -19.01 -17.19 -7.20
C ALA A 103 -17.82 -18.12 -7.45
N LEU A 104 -16.78 -18.06 -6.59
CA LEU A 104 -15.62 -18.94 -6.69
C LEU A 104 -15.98 -20.43 -6.54
N ARG A 105 -16.92 -20.75 -5.66
CA ARG A 105 -17.41 -22.14 -5.49
C ARG A 105 -18.09 -22.61 -6.76
N SER A 106 -18.99 -21.83 -7.32
CA SER A 106 -19.67 -22.15 -8.58
C SER A 106 -18.71 -22.27 -9.75
N LEU A 107 -17.68 -21.42 -9.83
CA LEU A 107 -16.65 -21.50 -10.87
C LEU A 107 -15.80 -22.79 -10.72
N LEU A 108 -15.45 -23.18 -9.50
CA LEU A 108 -14.72 -24.42 -9.23
C LEU A 108 -15.54 -25.66 -9.55
N ASP A 109 -16.85 -25.64 -9.25
CA ASP A 109 -17.76 -26.76 -9.53
C ASP A 109 -18.02 -26.92 -11.03
N ALA A 110 -18.06 -25.82 -11.78
CA ALA A 110 -18.24 -25.82 -13.24
C ALA A 110 -16.94 -26.03 -14.04
N ASP A 111 -15.79 -26.08 -13.35
CA ASP A 111 -14.50 -26.18 -14.01
C ASP A 111 -14.25 -27.57 -14.62
N GLU A 112 -14.10 -27.61 -15.93
CA GLU A 112 -13.75 -28.81 -16.69
C GLU A 112 -12.24 -29.02 -16.88
N GLY A 113 -11.39 -28.21 -16.23
CA GLY A 113 -9.92 -28.30 -16.32
C GLY A 113 -9.34 -27.84 -17.66
N ARG A 114 -10.10 -27.12 -18.48
CA ARG A 114 -9.68 -26.62 -19.81
C ARG A 114 -9.17 -25.19 -19.76
N TRP A 115 -8.14 -24.95 -18.96
CA TRP A 115 -7.52 -23.63 -18.86
C TRP A 115 -6.37 -23.48 -19.88
N PRO A 116 -6.26 -22.31 -20.55
CA PRO A 116 -5.10 -22.03 -21.39
C PRO A 116 -3.80 -22.02 -20.59
N ASP A 117 -2.70 -22.44 -21.19
CA ASP A 117 -1.38 -22.32 -20.57
C ASP A 117 -0.94 -20.84 -20.57
N ARG A 118 -0.86 -20.25 -19.38
CA ARG A 118 -0.44 -18.86 -19.16
C ARG A 118 0.78 -18.74 -18.25
N ARG A 119 1.47 -19.83 -17.96
CA ARG A 119 2.55 -19.89 -16.98
C ARG A 119 3.60 -18.82 -17.20
N ALA A 120 4.10 -18.65 -18.42
CA ALA A 120 5.15 -17.66 -18.72
C ALA A 120 4.71 -16.22 -18.42
N TRP A 121 3.46 -15.86 -18.75
CA TRP A 121 2.92 -14.55 -18.41
C TRP A 121 2.67 -14.40 -16.91
N ALA A 122 2.08 -15.41 -16.27
CA ALA A 122 1.79 -15.39 -14.84
C ALA A 122 3.06 -15.25 -13.99
N GLU A 123 4.13 -15.98 -14.33
CA GLU A 123 5.44 -15.85 -13.68
C GLU A 123 6.01 -14.44 -13.84
N ALA A 124 6.00 -13.88 -15.05
CA ALA A 124 6.47 -12.54 -15.30
C ALA A 124 5.66 -11.50 -14.50
N ALA A 125 4.33 -11.65 -14.47
CA ALA A 125 3.42 -10.75 -13.78
C ALA A 125 3.61 -10.79 -12.25
N VAL A 126 3.78 -11.98 -11.69
CA VAL A 126 4.02 -12.16 -10.25
C VAL A 126 5.40 -11.64 -9.84
N LEU A 127 6.43 -11.83 -10.65
CA LEU A 127 7.79 -11.43 -10.30
C LEU A 127 8.00 -9.90 -10.29
N VAL A 128 7.09 -9.13 -10.87
CA VAL A 128 7.22 -7.66 -10.91
C VAL A 128 7.41 -7.04 -9.53
N HIS A 129 6.69 -7.51 -8.51
CA HIS A 129 6.82 -6.96 -7.16
C HIS A 129 8.18 -7.25 -6.50
N ARG A 130 8.92 -8.26 -6.98
CA ARG A 130 10.24 -8.68 -6.45
C ARG A 130 11.40 -8.03 -7.18
N ARG A 131 11.15 -7.30 -8.27
CA ARG A 131 12.22 -6.62 -9.01
C ARG A 131 12.88 -5.56 -8.13
N GLU A 132 14.16 -5.34 -8.36
CA GLU A 132 14.87 -4.22 -7.73
C GLU A 132 14.22 -2.90 -8.15
N ARG A 133 13.97 -2.05 -7.17
CA ARG A 133 13.36 -0.74 -7.40
C ARG A 133 14.43 0.27 -7.80
N PRO A 134 14.12 1.26 -8.66
CA PRO A 134 15.08 2.31 -9.04
C PRO A 134 15.70 2.99 -7.81
N PHE A 135 14.90 3.19 -6.76
CA PHE A 135 15.31 3.81 -5.49
C PHE A 135 16.42 3.04 -4.75
N ALA A 136 16.63 1.75 -5.04
CA ALA A 136 17.70 0.96 -4.43
C ALA A 136 19.10 1.51 -4.76
N ASN A 137 19.24 2.22 -5.87
CA ASN A 137 20.49 2.83 -6.35
C ASN A 137 20.62 4.30 -5.95
N GLU A 138 19.61 4.88 -5.32
CA GLU A 138 19.65 6.25 -4.82
C GLU A 138 20.45 6.35 -3.52
N PRO A 139 20.99 7.54 -3.18
CA PRO A 139 21.69 7.74 -1.91
C PRO A 139 20.81 7.39 -0.72
N THR A 140 21.38 6.80 0.32
CA THR A 140 20.66 6.47 1.56
C THR A 140 20.28 7.70 2.38
N MET A 141 20.84 8.86 2.05
CA MET A 141 20.60 10.15 2.70
C MET A 141 20.25 11.20 1.65
N VAL A 142 19.22 12.00 1.93
CA VAL A 142 18.80 13.16 1.12
C VAL A 142 18.53 14.31 2.06
N GLY A 143 19.07 15.50 1.77
CA GLY A 143 18.90 16.68 2.62
C GLY A 143 19.36 16.47 4.08
N GLY A 144 20.35 15.62 4.31
CA GLY A 144 20.86 15.31 5.67
C GLY A 144 19.98 14.35 6.48
N ARG A 145 18.94 13.76 5.90
CA ARG A 145 18.05 12.78 6.56
C ARG A 145 17.98 11.49 5.74
N LEU A 146 17.48 10.40 6.33
CA LEU A 146 17.37 9.11 5.67
C LEU A 146 16.43 9.19 4.46
N HIS A 147 16.79 8.55 3.36
CA HIS A 147 15.87 8.35 2.26
C HIS A 147 14.73 7.40 2.69
N PRO A 148 13.45 7.76 2.50
CA PRO A 148 12.31 6.97 2.98
C PRO A 148 12.33 5.51 2.53
N TYR A 149 12.70 5.26 1.25
CA TYR A 149 12.81 3.90 0.72
C TYR A 149 13.77 3.02 1.52
N HIS A 150 15.00 3.49 1.74
CA HIS A 150 16.00 2.71 2.45
C HIS A 150 15.63 2.50 3.92
N ALA A 151 15.11 3.55 4.57
CA ALA A 151 14.69 3.49 5.96
C ALA A 151 13.55 2.49 6.16
N LEU A 152 12.49 2.57 5.33
CA LEU A 152 11.34 1.66 5.40
C LEU A 152 11.71 0.22 5.04
N ARG A 153 12.60 0.03 4.07
CA ARG A 153 13.12 -1.29 3.74
C ARG A 153 13.81 -1.96 4.93
N GLU A 154 14.59 -1.22 5.73
CA GLU A 154 15.20 -1.74 6.94
C GLU A 154 14.18 -2.05 8.04
N VAL A 155 13.10 -1.23 8.17
CA VAL A 155 11.97 -1.53 9.05
C VAL A 155 11.33 -2.87 8.65
N LEU A 156 10.96 -3.01 7.38
CA LEU A 156 10.27 -4.19 6.87
C LEU A 156 11.11 -5.46 6.98
N ARG A 157 12.43 -5.36 6.76
CA ARG A 157 13.39 -6.46 6.95
C ARG A 157 13.62 -6.86 8.41
N ALA A 158 13.24 -6.00 9.34
CA ALA A 158 13.29 -6.35 10.77
C ALA A 158 12.13 -7.26 11.18
N LEU A 159 11.04 -7.30 10.39
CA LEU A 159 9.84 -8.04 10.73
C LEU A 159 10.02 -9.53 10.45
N GLU A 160 9.42 -10.34 11.31
CA GLU A 160 9.28 -11.76 11.05
C GLU A 160 8.12 -12.02 10.07
N PRO A 161 8.21 -13.06 9.23
CA PRO A 161 7.09 -13.46 8.38
C PRO A 161 5.81 -13.69 9.19
N GLY A 162 4.68 -13.25 8.66
CA GLY A 162 3.39 -13.45 9.31
C GLY A 162 2.92 -12.29 10.21
N ALA A 163 3.69 -11.21 10.34
CA ALA A 163 3.22 -10.00 11.00
C ALA A 163 2.02 -9.36 10.29
N THR A 164 1.16 -8.68 11.05
CA THR A 164 0.14 -7.79 10.49
C THR A 164 0.74 -6.38 10.37
N LEU A 165 0.80 -5.87 9.15
CA LEU A 165 1.16 -4.48 8.88
C LEU A 165 -0.10 -3.62 8.87
N VAL A 166 -0.03 -2.49 9.58
CA VAL A 166 -1.01 -1.42 9.45
C VAL A 166 -0.31 -0.22 8.82
N VAL A 167 -0.92 0.38 7.81
CA VAL A 167 -0.31 1.48 7.05
C VAL A 167 -1.27 2.66 7.03
N ASP A 168 -0.80 3.83 7.49
CA ASP A 168 -1.59 5.06 7.51
C ASP A 168 -0.73 6.26 7.12
N GLY A 169 -1.08 6.86 6.02
CA GLY A 169 -0.39 8.02 5.46
C GLY A 169 -0.57 8.10 3.96
N GLY A 170 -0.24 9.24 3.40
CA GLY A 170 -0.29 9.45 1.96
C GLY A 170 0.95 8.87 1.25
N GLU A 171 1.91 9.73 0.91
CA GLU A 171 3.13 9.34 0.20
C GLU A 171 3.97 8.30 0.95
N MET A 172 3.97 8.33 2.28
CA MET A 172 4.62 7.31 3.10
C MET A 172 4.10 5.91 2.79
N GLY A 173 2.78 5.77 2.58
CA GLY A 173 2.17 4.49 2.17
C GLY A 173 2.73 3.97 0.84
N ALA A 174 2.96 4.86 -0.12
CA ALA A 174 3.58 4.49 -1.39
C ALA A 174 5.03 3.99 -1.22
N TRP A 175 5.82 4.64 -0.36
CA TRP A 175 7.15 4.16 0.00
C TRP A 175 7.13 2.78 0.68
N VAL A 176 6.11 2.48 1.47
CA VAL A 176 5.91 1.14 2.06
C VAL A 176 5.66 0.09 0.98
N ASP A 177 4.82 0.39 0.00
CA ASP A 177 4.47 -0.54 -1.08
C ASP A 177 5.68 -0.98 -1.91
N GLU A 178 6.69 -0.12 -2.03
CA GLU A 178 7.92 -0.44 -2.76
C GLU A 178 8.68 -1.65 -2.17
N SER A 179 8.55 -1.92 -0.88
CA SER A 179 9.28 -2.99 -0.20
C SER A 179 8.42 -3.90 0.69
N ALA A 180 7.10 -3.72 0.73
CA ALA A 180 6.21 -4.45 1.65
C ALA A 180 6.32 -5.98 1.51
N HIS A 181 6.63 -6.47 0.30
CA HIS A 181 6.82 -7.90 0.03
C HIS A 181 8.01 -8.51 0.80
N GLU A 182 9.02 -7.71 1.19
CA GLU A 182 10.18 -8.19 1.96
C GLU A 182 9.79 -8.63 3.38
N ALA A 183 8.75 -8.03 3.97
CA ALA A 183 8.25 -8.38 5.29
C ALA A 183 7.42 -9.68 5.29
N ARG A 184 6.99 -10.19 4.15
CA ARG A 184 6.05 -11.32 4.02
C ARG A 184 4.88 -11.22 5.01
N PRO A 185 4.15 -10.10 5.01
CA PRO A 185 3.11 -9.89 5.99
C PRO A 185 1.98 -10.91 5.78
N LYS A 186 1.34 -11.33 6.87
CA LYS A 186 0.12 -12.15 6.79
C LYS A 186 -1.02 -11.35 6.19
N ARG A 187 -1.08 -10.06 6.54
CA ARG A 187 -2.04 -9.09 6.01
C ARG A 187 -1.48 -7.67 6.06
N ILE A 188 -1.99 -6.83 5.19
CA ILE A 188 -1.78 -5.38 5.25
C ILE A 188 -3.16 -4.74 5.45
N VAL A 189 -3.27 -3.86 6.45
CA VAL A 189 -4.51 -3.15 6.82
C VAL A 189 -4.24 -1.66 6.72
N GLY A 190 -5.15 -0.90 6.12
CA GLY A 190 -5.00 0.55 6.09
C GLY A 190 -5.35 1.19 4.75
N PHE A 191 -4.61 2.24 4.41
CA PHE A 191 -4.77 3.06 3.19
C PHE A 191 -6.09 3.85 3.13
N GLY A 192 -6.77 4.09 4.26
CA GLY A 192 -7.92 5.00 4.35
C GLY A 192 -9.12 4.68 3.46
N GLY A 193 -9.12 3.52 2.79
CA GLY A 193 -10.16 3.15 1.83
C GLY A 193 -10.34 4.18 0.70
N TYR A 194 -11.52 4.22 0.11
CA TYR A 194 -11.84 5.11 -1.01
C TYR A 194 -11.95 6.60 -0.65
N LEU A 195 -12.12 6.92 0.63
CA LEU A 195 -12.22 8.32 1.09
C LEU A 195 -10.87 8.92 1.51
N GLY A 196 -9.79 8.13 1.50
CA GLY A 196 -8.45 8.62 1.81
C GLY A 196 -8.29 9.13 3.23
N PHE A 197 -8.91 8.50 4.22
CA PHE A 197 -8.79 8.89 5.62
C PHE A 197 -7.34 8.80 6.10
N LEU A 198 -6.91 9.78 6.87
CA LEU A 198 -5.67 9.78 7.63
C LEU A 198 -5.97 9.78 9.13
N GLY A 199 -5.02 9.30 9.94
CA GLY A 199 -5.15 9.22 11.39
C GLY A 199 -5.88 7.98 11.91
N ILE A 200 -6.30 7.07 11.03
CA ILE A 200 -7.02 5.85 11.42
C ILE A 200 -6.08 4.72 11.87
N GLY A 201 -4.78 4.85 11.60
CA GLY A 201 -3.79 3.77 11.76
C GLY A 201 -3.71 3.23 13.18
N LEU A 202 -3.70 4.11 14.20
CA LEU A 202 -3.63 3.67 15.59
C LEU A 202 -4.86 2.85 15.98
N GLY A 203 -6.06 3.30 15.61
CA GLY A 203 -7.31 2.57 15.86
C GLY A 203 -7.34 1.21 15.14
N LEU A 204 -6.89 1.16 13.88
CA LEU A 204 -6.78 -0.08 13.11
C LEU A 204 -5.76 -1.05 13.73
N ALA A 205 -4.63 -0.54 14.21
CA ALA A 205 -3.60 -1.36 14.88
C ALA A 205 -4.12 -1.95 16.19
N ILE A 206 -4.84 -1.15 16.99
CA ILE A 206 -5.50 -1.63 18.20
C ILE A 206 -6.51 -2.72 17.85
N GLY A 207 -7.40 -2.48 16.89
CA GLY A 207 -8.37 -3.45 16.42
C GLY A 207 -7.74 -4.75 15.94
N ALA A 208 -6.68 -4.66 15.15
CA ALA A 208 -5.93 -5.82 14.66
C ALA A 208 -5.30 -6.63 15.80
N GLN A 209 -4.69 -5.95 16.79
CA GLN A 209 -4.08 -6.62 17.94
C GLN A 209 -5.11 -7.29 18.85
N VAL A 210 -6.26 -6.65 19.08
CA VAL A 210 -7.36 -7.22 19.86
C VAL A 210 -7.97 -8.44 19.16
N ALA A 211 -8.16 -8.35 17.83
CA ALA A 211 -8.68 -9.46 17.04
C ALA A 211 -7.71 -10.65 16.93
N SER A 212 -6.41 -10.38 17.01
CA SER A 212 -5.35 -11.39 16.89
C SER A 212 -4.28 -11.21 17.96
N PRO A 213 -4.57 -11.53 19.24
CA PRO A 213 -3.69 -11.19 20.38
C PRO A 213 -2.28 -11.83 20.33
N ARG A 214 -2.13 -12.91 19.57
CA ARG A 214 -0.85 -13.62 19.42
C ARG A 214 -0.02 -13.19 18.20
N GLU A 215 -0.58 -12.36 17.34
CA GLU A 215 0.11 -11.85 16.15
C GLU A 215 0.92 -10.60 16.50
N ARG A 216 2.02 -10.41 15.79
CA ARG A 216 2.78 -9.17 15.85
C ARG A 216 2.07 -8.12 14.97
N VAL A 217 1.74 -6.98 15.54
CA VAL A 217 1.14 -5.86 14.83
C VAL A 217 2.15 -4.71 14.78
N VAL A 218 2.42 -4.22 13.58
CA VAL A 218 3.30 -3.08 13.34
C VAL A 218 2.53 -2.04 12.53
N LEU A 219 2.47 -0.83 13.07
CA LEU A 219 1.90 0.33 12.40
C LEU A 219 3.02 1.16 11.77
N LEU A 220 2.94 1.39 10.47
CA LEU A 220 3.75 2.36 9.75
C LEU A 220 2.86 3.58 9.47
N VAL A 221 3.23 4.74 10.01
CA VAL A 221 2.38 5.94 9.96
C VAL A 221 3.21 7.18 9.66
N GLY A 222 2.72 8.06 8.78
CA GLY A 222 3.33 9.37 8.56
C GLY A 222 3.14 10.28 9.79
N ASP A 223 4.08 11.22 10.00
CA ASP A 223 4.04 12.18 11.11
C ASP A 223 2.75 13.02 11.13
N GLY A 224 2.27 13.48 9.98
CA GLY A 224 0.99 14.16 9.87
C GLY A 224 -0.19 13.29 10.28
N ALA A 225 -0.27 12.06 9.78
CA ALA A 225 -1.34 11.11 10.13
C ALA A 225 -1.29 10.74 11.63
N PHE A 226 -0.09 10.49 12.17
CA PHE A 226 0.11 10.22 13.59
C PHE A 226 -0.38 11.40 14.47
N GLY A 227 -0.13 12.63 14.04
CA GLY A 227 -0.52 13.84 14.78
C GLY A 227 -2.03 14.00 15.00
N LEU A 228 -2.88 13.25 14.29
CA LEU A 228 -4.33 13.30 14.44
C LEU A 228 -4.82 12.54 15.69
N HIS A 229 -4.18 11.42 16.08
CA HIS A 229 -4.65 10.58 17.20
C HIS A 229 -3.50 10.01 18.07
N PRO A 230 -2.46 10.79 18.46
CA PRO A 230 -1.33 10.26 19.24
C PRO A 230 -1.75 9.75 20.63
N GLN A 231 -2.88 10.22 21.18
CA GLN A 231 -3.43 9.81 22.47
C GLN A 231 -3.78 8.32 22.54
N GLU A 232 -3.97 7.63 21.40
CA GLU A 232 -4.22 6.19 21.38
C GLU A 232 -3.04 5.33 21.86
N LEU A 233 -1.86 5.93 22.00
CA LEU A 233 -0.75 5.27 22.70
C LEU A 233 -1.06 5.00 24.17
N ASP A 234 -1.81 5.90 24.84
CA ASP A 234 -2.32 5.63 26.20
C ASP A 234 -3.27 4.44 26.20
N THR A 235 -4.15 4.32 25.21
CA THR A 235 -5.02 3.14 25.06
C THR A 235 -4.20 1.86 24.92
N MET A 236 -3.16 1.87 24.09
CA MET A 236 -2.26 0.72 23.93
C MET A 236 -1.55 0.37 25.26
N ALA A 237 -1.06 1.39 25.98
CA ALA A 237 -0.35 1.21 27.23
C ALA A 237 -1.26 0.64 28.34
N ARG A 238 -2.46 1.22 28.51
CA ARG A 238 -3.46 0.76 29.52
C ARG A 238 -3.94 -0.66 29.30
N HIS A 239 -4.03 -1.08 28.04
CA HIS A 239 -4.49 -2.41 27.68
C HIS A 239 -3.33 -3.41 27.42
N GLY A 240 -2.07 -3.00 27.59
CA GLY A 240 -0.93 -3.85 27.40
C GLY A 240 -0.79 -4.43 25.99
N LEU A 241 -1.17 -3.66 24.97
CA LEU A 241 -1.14 -4.09 23.57
C LEU A 241 0.25 -3.89 22.97
N PRO A 242 1.03 -4.95 22.67
CA PRO A 242 2.43 -4.84 22.28
C PRO A 242 2.60 -4.43 20.79
N ILE A 243 1.97 -3.33 20.43
CA ILE A 243 2.00 -2.78 19.08
C ILE A 243 3.27 -1.95 18.90
N VAL A 244 3.99 -2.15 17.80
CA VAL A 244 5.10 -1.29 17.41
C VAL A 244 4.59 -0.25 16.41
N VAL A 245 4.74 1.02 16.77
CA VAL A 245 4.39 2.18 15.94
C VAL A 245 5.67 2.78 15.37
N VAL A 246 5.81 2.84 14.06
CA VAL A 246 6.91 3.54 13.39
C VAL A 246 6.35 4.81 12.77
N VAL A 247 6.65 5.95 13.36
CA VAL A 247 6.32 7.26 12.79
C VAL A 247 7.40 7.62 11.79
N VAL A 248 7.04 7.64 10.53
CA VAL A 248 7.90 8.04 9.40
C VAL A 248 7.87 9.57 9.33
N ASN A 249 8.81 10.18 10.06
CA ASN A 249 8.84 11.62 10.30
C ASN A 249 9.66 12.32 9.22
N ASN A 250 8.98 12.84 8.21
CA ASN A 250 9.57 13.63 7.13
C ASN A 250 9.33 15.16 7.29
N VAL A 251 8.76 15.58 8.41
CA VAL A 251 8.52 17.00 8.77
C VAL A 251 7.55 17.71 7.82
N CYS A 252 6.69 16.95 7.13
CA CYS A 252 5.71 17.54 6.22
C CYS A 252 4.55 16.59 5.90
N TRP A 253 3.47 17.18 5.39
CA TRP A 253 2.43 16.45 4.65
C TRP A 253 2.97 16.13 3.25
N GLY A 254 3.76 15.05 3.11
CA GLY A 254 4.55 14.75 1.92
C GLY A 254 3.76 14.81 0.61
N MET A 255 2.63 14.11 0.52
CA MET A 255 1.78 14.13 -0.68
C MET A 255 1.25 15.53 -1.00
N SER A 256 0.91 16.33 0.03
CA SER A 256 0.40 17.71 -0.16
C SER A 256 1.51 18.65 -0.63
N ILE A 257 2.66 18.67 0.05
CA ILE A 257 3.76 19.57 -0.30
C ILE A 257 4.33 19.27 -1.68
N HIS A 258 4.58 18.00 -1.99
CA HIS A 258 5.10 17.60 -3.30
C HIS A 258 4.09 17.80 -4.43
N GLY A 259 2.79 17.60 -4.14
CA GLY A 259 1.72 17.94 -5.08
C GLY A 259 1.63 19.46 -5.33
N GLN A 260 1.74 20.28 -4.28
CA GLN A 260 1.77 21.73 -4.43
C GLN A 260 2.99 22.18 -5.24
N GLN A 261 4.16 21.63 -4.95
CA GLN A 261 5.39 21.94 -5.70
C GLN A 261 5.28 21.53 -7.17
N ALA A 262 4.71 20.36 -7.46
CA ALA A 262 4.53 19.88 -8.83
C ALA A 262 3.58 20.78 -9.64
N VAL A 263 2.52 21.32 -9.03
CA VAL A 263 1.51 22.11 -9.74
C VAL A 263 1.83 23.60 -9.74
N TYR A 264 2.35 24.14 -8.61
CA TYR A 264 2.50 25.58 -8.40
C TYR A 264 3.95 26.03 -8.22
N GLY A 265 4.93 25.09 -8.24
CA GLY A 265 6.32 25.38 -7.89
C GLY A 265 6.54 25.56 -6.39
N ALA A 266 7.80 25.77 -6.00
CA ALA A 266 8.17 25.89 -4.58
C ALA A 266 7.48 27.07 -3.85
N GLU A 267 7.15 28.13 -4.57
CA GLU A 267 6.43 29.30 -4.05
C GLU A 267 4.96 28.98 -3.66
N GLY A 268 4.42 27.85 -4.17
CA GLY A 268 3.04 27.43 -3.93
C GLY A 268 2.84 26.60 -2.66
N GLU A 269 3.85 26.40 -1.84
CA GLU A 269 3.74 25.64 -0.59
C GLU A 269 2.87 26.37 0.45
N ILE A 270 1.76 25.76 0.86
CA ILE A 270 0.86 26.31 1.87
C ILE A 270 0.52 25.26 2.92
N ALA A 271 0.79 25.56 4.19
CA ALA A 271 0.38 24.79 5.37
C ALA A 271 0.79 23.30 5.37
N SER A 272 1.79 22.92 4.58
CA SER A 272 2.20 21.51 4.40
C SER A 272 3.47 21.14 5.17
N ARG A 273 4.16 22.10 5.80
CA ARG A 273 5.33 21.83 6.65
C ARG A 273 4.90 21.58 8.08
N LEU A 274 5.53 20.58 8.70
CA LEU A 274 5.35 20.24 10.11
C LEU A 274 6.63 20.56 10.90
N ALA A 275 6.53 20.55 12.24
CA ALA A 275 7.68 20.62 13.11
C ALA A 275 8.38 19.26 13.23
N ASP A 276 9.69 19.28 13.46
CA ASP A 276 10.46 18.06 13.78
C ASP A 276 10.21 17.66 15.25
N SER A 277 9.03 17.08 15.49
CA SER A 277 8.55 16.78 16.82
C SER A 277 9.20 15.53 17.40
N ASP A 278 9.41 15.52 18.71
CA ASP A 278 9.93 14.39 19.48
C ASP A 278 8.82 13.39 19.81
N TYR A 279 8.27 12.72 18.79
CA TYR A 279 7.17 11.76 18.95
C TYR A 279 7.54 10.58 19.88
N ASP A 280 8.80 10.21 19.99
CA ASP A 280 9.29 9.24 20.97
C ASP A 280 9.11 9.71 22.41
N GLN A 281 9.24 11.01 22.67
CA GLN A 281 8.98 11.58 24.00
C GLN A 281 7.47 11.65 24.28
N VAL A 282 6.65 11.97 23.27
CA VAL A 282 5.20 11.89 23.37
C VAL A 282 4.77 10.47 23.75
N ALA A 283 5.35 9.45 23.13
CA ALA A 283 5.05 8.06 23.44
C ALA A 283 5.38 7.71 24.90
N ARG A 284 6.54 8.13 25.38
CA ARG A 284 6.93 7.94 26.80
C ARG A 284 5.96 8.64 27.76
N GLY A 285 5.53 9.85 27.42
CA GLY A 285 4.55 10.60 28.22
C GLY A 285 3.19 9.92 28.31
N LEU A 286 2.84 9.11 27.29
CA LEU A 286 1.59 8.34 27.22
C LEU A 286 1.77 6.88 27.67
N GLY A 287 2.90 6.53 28.31
CA GLY A 287 3.14 5.20 28.90
C GLY A 287 3.66 4.14 27.94
N ALA A 288 3.97 4.47 26.69
CA ALA A 288 4.63 3.57 25.75
C ALA A 288 6.14 3.73 25.75
N GLY A 289 6.87 2.76 25.17
CA GLY A 289 8.29 2.94 24.84
C GLY A 289 8.45 3.95 23.71
N GLY A 290 9.59 4.63 23.66
CA GLY A 290 9.89 5.58 22.59
C GLY A 290 11.38 5.62 22.27
N GLU A 291 11.72 5.66 20.96
CA GLU A 291 13.09 5.77 20.49
C GLU A 291 13.12 6.61 19.20
N ARG A 292 14.08 7.56 19.11
CA ARG A 292 14.31 8.30 17.86
C ARG A 292 15.46 7.67 17.09
N VAL A 293 15.26 7.48 15.79
CA VAL A 293 16.25 6.87 14.88
C VAL A 293 16.47 7.76 13.67
N SER A 294 17.75 8.06 13.39
CA SER A 294 18.16 8.92 12.27
C SER A 294 19.33 8.34 11.45
N ARG A 295 19.84 7.16 11.81
CA ARG A 295 20.91 6.46 11.10
C ARG A 295 20.41 5.11 10.59
N LEU A 296 20.76 4.77 9.35
CA LEU A 296 20.21 3.59 8.66
C LEU A 296 20.55 2.28 9.39
N GLU A 297 21.78 2.15 9.88
CA GLU A 297 22.26 0.98 10.61
C GLU A 297 21.56 0.75 11.97
N GLU A 298 20.90 1.79 12.51
CA GLU A 298 20.16 1.70 13.77
C GLU A 298 18.70 1.27 13.56
N VAL A 299 18.14 1.42 12.35
CA VAL A 299 16.72 1.19 12.09
C VAL A 299 16.31 -0.23 12.46
N ARG A 300 16.97 -1.23 11.87
CA ARG A 300 16.63 -2.64 12.13
C ARG A 300 16.81 -3.05 13.58
N PRO A 301 17.92 -2.70 14.26
CA PRO A 301 18.07 -2.96 15.70
C PRO A 301 17.00 -2.31 16.57
N ALA A 302 16.58 -1.07 16.28
CA ALA A 302 15.54 -0.36 17.03
C ALA A 302 14.17 -1.06 16.88
N VAL A 303 13.79 -1.44 15.65
CA VAL A 303 12.55 -2.19 15.42
C VAL A 303 12.56 -3.52 16.17
N ARG A 304 13.68 -4.23 16.15
CA ARG A 304 13.82 -5.48 16.89
C ARG A 304 13.68 -5.27 18.40
N ARG A 305 14.34 -4.28 18.99
CA ARG A 305 14.18 -3.94 20.42
C ARG A 305 12.72 -3.65 20.77
N ALA A 306 12.04 -2.89 19.92
CA ALA A 306 10.62 -2.56 20.11
C ALA A 306 9.75 -3.83 20.10
N LEU A 307 9.94 -4.71 19.12
CA LEU A 307 9.22 -5.99 19.00
C LEU A 307 9.49 -6.93 20.21
N ASP A 308 10.73 -7.00 20.67
CA ASP A 308 11.16 -7.89 21.75
C ASP A 308 10.74 -7.37 23.13
N SER A 309 10.42 -6.07 23.23
CA SER A 309 9.99 -5.45 24.51
C SER A 309 8.68 -6.03 25.05
N GLY A 310 7.84 -6.58 24.20
CA GLY A 310 6.50 -7.06 24.56
C GLY A 310 5.56 -5.96 25.07
N LYS A 311 5.89 -4.69 24.83
CA LYS A 311 5.13 -3.50 25.26
C LYS A 311 4.83 -2.60 24.05
N PRO A 312 3.80 -1.75 24.13
CA PRO A 312 3.60 -0.73 23.10
C PRO A 312 4.83 0.15 23.00
N SER A 313 5.33 0.36 21.79
CA SER A 313 6.57 1.08 21.55
C SER A 313 6.47 1.91 20.28
N LEU A 314 7.06 3.12 20.30
CA LEU A 314 7.12 4.00 19.15
C LEU A 314 8.56 4.27 18.72
N ILE A 315 8.79 4.17 17.43
CA ILE A 315 10.04 4.59 16.78
C ILE A 315 9.75 5.86 15.99
N ASN A 316 10.38 6.97 16.38
CA ASN A 316 10.38 8.22 15.62
C ASN A 316 11.49 8.15 14.57
N LEU A 317 11.14 7.71 13.36
CA LEU A 317 12.07 7.48 12.26
C LEU A 317 12.24 8.74 11.43
N ALA A 318 13.39 9.40 11.58
CA ALA A 318 13.68 10.66 10.88
C ALA A 318 14.06 10.42 9.42
N VAL A 319 13.16 10.75 8.50
CA VAL A 319 13.39 10.61 7.05
C VAL A 319 13.34 11.96 6.34
N SER A 320 13.81 12.01 5.10
CA SER A 320 13.81 13.23 4.29
C SER A 320 12.41 13.54 3.76
N GLY A 321 12.03 14.82 3.83
CA GLY A 321 10.90 15.38 3.14
C GLY A 321 11.23 15.94 1.75
N GLU A 322 12.46 15.76 1.26
CA GLU A 322 12.88 16.17 -0.08
C GLU A 322 12.78 15.02 -1.10
N ALA A 323 12.69 13.79 -0.61
CA ALA A 323 12.52 12.61 -1.48
C ALA A 323 11.05 12.50 -1.91
N VAL A 324 10.78 12.73 -3.18
CA VAL A 324 9.44 12.70 -3.78
C VAL A 324 9.15 11.33 -4.37
N HIS A 325 8.04 10.70 -3.95
CA HIS A 325 7.61 9.45 -4.58
C HIS A 325 6.95 9.73 -5.94
N PRO A 326 7.28 8.99 -7.02
CA PRO A 326 6.74 9.23 -8.37
C PRO A 326 5.22 9.17 -8.47
N ILE A 327 4.54 8.51 -7.53
CA ILE A 327 3.07 8.46 -7.49
C ILE A 327 2.45 9.84 -7.23
N THR A 328 3.14 10.72 -6.51
CA THR A 328 2.57 12.01 -6.12
C THR A 328 2.21 12.89 -7.31
N PRO A 329 3.11 13.13 -8.31
CA PRO A 329 2.73 13.84 -9.52
C PRO A 329 1.55 13.19 -10.26
N THR A 330 1.53 11.85 -10.30
CA THR A 330 0.43 11.10 -10.93
C THR A 330 -0.91 11.33 -10.23
N MET A 331 -0.92 11.33 -8.89
CA MET A 331 -2.15 11.51 -8.11
C MET A 331 -2.69 12.94 -8.16
N VAL A 332 -1.83 13.94 -8.25
CA VAL A 332 -2.30 15.35 -8.40
C VAL A 332 -2.63 15.69 -9.84
N GLY A 333 -2.41 14.76 -10.77
CA GLY A 333 -2.75 14.93 -12.16
C GLY A 333 -1.86 15.91 -12.91
N TYR A 334 -0.58 15.97 -12.57
CA TYR A 334 0.40 16.77 -13.29
C TYR A 334 0.87 16.06 -14.57
N THR A 335 1.01 16.81 -15.67
CA THR A 335 1.64 16.35 -16.91
C THR A 335 2.33 17.51 -17.61
N ASP A 336 3.48 17.23 -18.21
CA ASP A 336 4.21 18.16 -19.10
C ASP A 336 3.65 18.16 -20.53
N ASP A 337 2.75 17.21 -20.86
CA ASP A 337 2.16 17.10 -22.18
C ASP A 337 1.06 18.16 -22.39
N PRO A 338 1.28 19.15 -23.30
CA PRO A 338 0.31 20.21 -23.56
C PRO A 338 -0.98 19.72 -24.22
N ASP A 339 -0.96 18.52 -24.81
CA ASP A 339 -2.13 17.93 -25.51
C ASP A 339 -2.97 17.06 -24.60
N THR A 340 -2.63 16.97 -23.32
CA THR A 340 -3.35 16.20 -22.31
C THR A 340 -4.09 17.10 -21.34
N ILE A 341 -5.37 16.81 -21.11
CA ILE A 341 -6.15 17.41 -20.03
C ILE A 341 -5.90 16.59 -18.78
N VAL A 342 -5.36 17.27 -17.76
CA VAL A 342 -5.11 16.65 -16.45
C VAL A 342 -6.37 16.72 -15.60
N ILE A 343 -6.82 15.56 -15.12
CA ILE A 343 -7.91 15.43 -14.16
C ILE A 343 -7.33 14.79 -12.91
N PRO A 344 -7.18 15.51 -11.78
CA PRO A 344 -6.63 14.97 -10.55
C PRO A 344 -7.39 13.71 -10.12
N TYR A 345 -6.65 12.67 -9.73
CA TYR A 345 -7.17 11.35 -9.35
C TYR A 345 -7.94 10.59 -10.43
N TYR A 346 -7.90 11.07 -11.69
CA TYR A 346 -8.50 10.44 -12.85
C TYR A 346 -7.50 10.29 -13.98
N ASP A 347 -7.97 9.75 -15.06
CA ASP A 347 -7.18 9.55 -16.27
C ASP A 347 -6.83 10.86 -16.94
N ASN A 348 -5.63 10.95 -17.44
CA ASN A 348 -5.29 11.99 -18.40
C ASN A 348 -6.06 11.71 -19.70
N VAL A 349 -6.72 12.73 -20.21
CA VAL A 349 -7.54 12.64 -21.42
C VAL A 349 -6.89 13.48 -22.51
N PRO A 350 -6.61 12.92 -23.70
CA PRO A 350 -6.12 13.72 -24.83
C PRO A 350 -7.09 14.87 -25.14
N ARG A 351 -6.55 16.05 -25.38
CA ARG A 351 -7.33 17.17 -25.88
C ARG A 351 -7.81 16.81 -27.28
N ARG A 352 -9.10 16.85 -27.52
CA ARG A 352 -9.69 16.60 -28.84
C ARG A 352 -9.56 17.85 -29.71
#